data_e93cf69760735bdc2a028556fb1d75af
#
_entry.id   e93cf69760735bdc2a028556fb1d75af
#
_cell.length_a   1.000
_cell.length_b   1.000
_cell.length_c   1.000
_cell.angle_alpha   90.00
_cell.angle_beta   90.00
_cell.angle_gamma   90.00
#
_symmetry.space_group_name_H-M   'P 1'
#
loop_
_entity.id
_entity.type
_entity.pdbx_description
1 polymer ?
#
loop_
_entity_poly.entity_id
_entity_poly.type
_entity_poly.pdbx_seq_one_letter_code
_entity_poly.pdbx_strand_id
1 'polypeptide(L)'
;TRNEIIIKIPDGTTKSVVRALDRLERRFGADFPRIFKSITFDNGSEFADCEGLERSRRRKGKKRTTAYYCHPCTACERGTNENINQMIRRKFPKGTDFDKVKPAEVKAAETWLNNYPRGILGFRSAASAFSEAVGLAA
;
A
#
# COMPACT_ATOMS: atom_id res chain seq x y z
N THR A 1 9.82 4.15 6.48
CA THR A 1 8.94 4.15 7.67
C THR A 1 8.32 2.79 7.97
N ARG A 2 8.31 1.89 6.99
CA ARG A 2 7.68 0.56 7.10
C ARG A 2 6.18 0.62 7.41
N ASN A 3 5.52 1.74 7.13
CA ASN A 3 4.08 1.89 7.31
C ASN A 3 3.34 1.19 6.17
N GLU A 4 2.34 0.39 6.53
CA GLU A 4 1.54 -0.39 5.59
C GLU A 4 0.16 0.25 5.41
N ILE A 5 -0.34 0.19 4.20
CA ILE A 5 -1.71 0.57 3.87
C ILE A 5 -2.38 -0.64 3.24
N ILE A 6 -3.43 -1.12 3.87
CA ILE A 6 -4.17 -2.30 3.39
C ILE A 6 -5.47 -1.84 2.75
N ILE A 7 -5.64 -2.15 1.49
CA ILE A 7 -6.85 -1.79 0.74
C ILE A 7 -7.50 -3.07 0.21
N LYS A 8 -8.73 -3.32 0.65
CA LYS A 8 -9.56 -4.37 0.06
C LYS A 8 -10.06 -3.89 -1.30
N ILE A 9 -9.88 -4.71 -2.32
CA ILE A 9 -10.43 -4.51 -3.66
C ILE A 9 -11.45 -5.60 -3.97
N PRO A 10 -12.49 -5.32 -4.80
CA PRO A 10 -13.55 -6.28 -5.08
C PRO A 10 -13.07 -7.45 -5.95
N ASP A 11 -12.09 -7.22 -6.79
CA ASP A 11 -11.53 -8.21 -7.72
C ASP A 11 -10.08 -7.87 -8.09
N GLY A 12 -9.39 -8.78 -8.78
CA GLY A 12 -8.00 -8.62 -9.23
C GLY A 12 -7.86 -7.88 -10.57
N THR A 13 -8.78 -6.98 -10.93
CA THR A 13 -8.71 -6.24 -12.18
C THR A 13 -7.87 -4.98 -12.08
N THR A 14 -7.28 -4.54 -13.21
CA THR A 14 -6.57 -3.26 -13.32
C THR A 14 -7.44 -2.09 -12.88
N LYS A 15 -8.73 -2.13 -13.23
CA LYS A 15 -9.72 -1.10 -12.89
C LYS A 15 -9.91 -0.97 -11.37
N SER A 16 -9.96 -2.09 -10.65
CA SER A 16 -10.09 -2.11 -9.19
C SER A 16 -8.84 -1.57 -8.50
N VAL A 17 -7.65 -1.88 -8.99
CA VAL A 17 -6.39 -1.34 -8.47
C VAL A 17 -6.29 0.17 -8.70
N VAL A 18 -6.60 0.65 -9.91
CA VAL A 18 -6.61 2.09 -10.21
C VAL A 18 -7.59 2.84 -9.31
N ARG A 19 -8.80 2.30 -9.09
CA ARG A 19 -9.78 2.89 -8.16
C ARG A 19 -9.29 2.91 -6.70
N ALA A 20 -8.53 1.90 -6.30
CA ALA A 20 -7.92 1.88 -4.97
C ALA A 20 -6.90 3.01 -4.81
N LEU A 21 -6.05 3.25 -5.82
CA LEU A 21 -5.13 4.38 -5.83
C LEU A 21 -5.85 5.72 -5.92
N ASP A 22 -6.95 5.83 -6.66
CA ASP A 22 -7.77 7.04 -6.71
C ASP A 22 -8.33 7.40 -5.31
N ARG A 23 -8.76 6.39 -4.55
CA ARG A 23 -9.21 6.58 -3.15
C ARG A 23 -8.06 7.00 -2.24
N LEU A 24 -6.88 6.40 -2.42
CA LEU A 24 -5.69 6.74 -1.65
C LEU A 24 -5.23 8.17 -1.95
N GLU A 25 -5.21 8.58 -3.22
CA GLU A 25 -4.91 9.95 -3.63
C GLU A 25 -5.89 10.95 -3.00
N ARG A 26 -7.17 10.61 -2.95
CA ARG A 26 -8.18 11.45 -2.30
C ARG A 26 -7.94 11.57 -0.79
N ARG A 27 -7.56 10.47 -0.13
CA ARG A 27 -7.26 10.45 1.31
C ARG A 27 -6.09 11.35 1.68
N PHE A 28 -5.01 11.32 0.90
CA PHE A 28 -3.80 12.12 1.16
C PHE A 28 -3.83 13.51 0.51
N GLY A 29 -4.74 13.73 -0.41
CA GLY A 29 -4.96 15.03 -1.01
C GLY A 29 -3.74 15.59 -1.73
N ALA A 30 -3.39 16.83 -1.42
CA ALA A 30 -2.24 17.54 -2.02
C ALA A 30 -0.89 16.90 -1.64
N ASP A 31 -0.83 16.19 -0.52
CA ASP A 31 0.39 15.53 -0.03
C ASP A 31 0.71 14.22 -0.76
N PHE A 32 -0.24 13.65 -1.50
CA PHE A 32 -0.04 12.37 -2.16
C PHE A 32 1.26 12.30 -2.99
N PRO A 33 1.57 13.25 -3.89
CA PRO A 33 2.81 13.18 -4.69
C PRO A 33 4.08 13.37 -3.86
N ARG A 34 3.98 14.02 -2.70
CA ARG A 34 5.10 14.20 -1.78
C ARG A 34 5.41 12.90 -1.04
N ILE A 35 4.37 12.17 -0.63
CA ILE A 35 4.48 10.93 0.13
C ILE A 35 4.79 9.74 -0.80
N PHE A 36 4.08 9.64 -1.91
CA PHE A 36 4.18 8.54 -2.88
C PHE A 36 4.85 9.03 -4.18
N LYS A 37 6.11 9.47 -4.08
CA LYS A 37 6.89 9.94 -5.24
C LYS A 37 7.00 8.89 -6.32
N SER A 38 7.21 7.64 -5.91
CA SER A 38 7.22 6.47 -6.78
C SER A 38 6.57 5.28 -6.08
N ILE A 39 6.01 4.39 -6.85
CA ILE A 39 5.44 3.12 -6.38
C ILE A 39 6.00 2.02 -7.28
N THR A 40 6.54 0.97 -6.64
CA THR A 40 7.01 -0.21 -7.35
C THR A 40 5.95 -1.29 -7.28
N PHE A 41 5.53 -1.77 -8.44
CA PHE A 41 4.55 -2.84 -8.59
C PHE A 41 5.25 -4.15 -8.97
N ASP A 42 4.61 -5.27 -8.69
CA ASP A 42 5.01 -6.53 -9.31
C ASP A 42 4.46 -6.62 -10.76
N ASN A 43 4.82 -7.71 -11.45
CA ASN A 43 4.39 -7.94 -12.82
C ASN A 43 3.01 -8.62 -12.91
N GLY A 44 2.16 -8.49 -11.88
CA GLY A 44 0.79 -8.98 -11.92
C GLY A 44 -0.04 -8.28 -13.00
N SER A 45 -0.94 -9.02 -13.63
CA SER A 45 -1.83 -8.48 -14.68
C SER A 45 -2.72 -7.34 -14.18
N GLU A 46 -3.02 -7.33 -12.87
CA GLU A 46 -3.78 -6.27 -12.21
C GLU A 46 -3.07 -4.92 -12.19
N PHE A 47 -1.76 -4.88 -12.41
CA PHE A 47 -0.94 -3.66 -12.47
C PHE A 47 -0.55 -3.25 -13.91
N ALA A 48 -1.16 -3.86 -14.92
CA ALA A 48 -0.79 -3.62 -16.33
C ALA A 48 -1.15 -2.22 -16.84
N ASP A 49 -2.11 -1.52 -16.21
CA ASP A 49 -2.52 -0.17 -16.63
C ASP A 49 -1.61 0.91 -16.01
N CYS A 50 -0.40 1.02 -16.52
CA CYS A 50 0.61 1.98 -16.06
C CYS A 50 0.08 3.43 -16.11
N GLU A 51 -0.60 3.81 -17.19
CA GLU A 51 -1.16 5.15 -17.35
C GLU A 51 -2.22 5.44 -16.29
N GLY A 52 -3.14 4.51 -16.02
CA GLY A 52 -4.14 4.63 -14.97
C GLY A 52 -3.53 4.69 -13.57
N LEU A 53 -2.44 3.94 -13.32
CA LEU A 53 -1.72 3.97 -12.04
C LEU A 53 -1.05 5.31 -11.79
N GLU A 54 -0.46 5.93 -12.81
CA GLU A 54 0.27 7.19 -12.70
C GLU A 54 -0.63 8.43 -12.74
N ARG A 55 -1.76 8.35 -13.42
CA ARG A 55 -2.66 9.49 -13.65
C ARG A 55 -3.24 10.04 -12.36
N SER A 56 -3.10 11.36 -12.15
CA SER A 56 -3.78 12.07 -11.06
C SER A 56 -5.26 12.33 -11.38
N ARG A 57 -6.13 11.98 -10.45
CA ARG A 57 -7.55 12.37 -10.51
C ARG A 57 -7.77 13.79 -10.01
N ARG A 58 -6.89 14.28 -9.14
CA ARG A 58 -7.00 15.64 -8.58
C ARG A 58 -6.40 16.72 -9.48
N ARG A 59 -5.36 16.36 -10.26
CA ARG A 59 -4.64 17.29 -11.12
C ARG A 59 -4.68 16.80 -12.55
N LYS A 60 -5.65 17.31 -13.31
CA LYS A 60 -5.85 16.94 -14.72
C LYS A 60 -4.54 17.14 -15.51
N GLY A 61 -4.18 16.12 -16.30
CA GLY A 61 -2.98 16.13 -17.14
C GLY A 61 -1.66 15.98 -16.40
N LYS A 62 -1.68 15.68 -15.07
CA LYS A 62 -0.46 15.45 -14.28
C LYS A 62 -0.42 14.04 -13.71
N LYS A 63 0.78 13.55 -13.45
CA LYS A 63 1.00 12.29 -12.75
C LYS A 63 0.88 12.50 -11.24
N ARG A 64 0.30 11.50 -10.55
CA ARG A 64 0.26 11.43 -9.08
C ARG A 64 1.52 10.77 -8.50
N THR A 65 2.11 9.87 -9.25
CA THR A 65 3.28 9.08 -8.86
C THR A 65 4.01 8.60 -10.12
N THR A 66 5.23 8.09 -9.97
CA THR A 66 5.92 7.35 -11.03
C THR A 66 5.83 5.86 -10.73
N ALA A 67 5.30 5.07 -11.67
CA ALA A 67 5.19 3.63 -11.55
C ALA A 67 6.48 2.95 -12.03
N TYR A 68 7.01 2.05 -11.20
CA TYR A 68 8.10 1.14 -11.55
C TYR A 68 7.61 -0.30 -11.42
N TYR A 69 8.20 -1.19 -12.18
CA TYR A 69 7.90 -2.63 -12.10
C TYR A 69 9.15 -3.38 -11.67
N CYS A 70 8.97 -4.41 -10.82
CA CYS A 70 10.07 -5.28 -10.42
C CYS A 70 10.66 -6.01 -11.62
N HIS A 71 11.97 -6.24 -11.61
CA HIS A 71 12.60 -7.11 -12.60
C HIS A 71 12.07 -8.54 -12.47
N PRO A 72 11.87 -9.26 -13.59
CA PRO A 72 11.50 -10.68 -13.53
C PRO A 72 12.54 -11.48 -12.73
N CYS A 73 12.07 -12.39 -11.88
CA CYS A 73 12.89 -13.31 -11.09
C CYS A 73 13.77 -12.71 -9.99
N THR A 74 13.58 -11.48 -9.55
CA THR A 74 14.34 -10.88 -8.43
C THR A 74 13.56 -10.95 -7.12
N ALA A 75 13.56 -12.12 -6.48
CA ALA A 75 12.96 -12.33 -5.15
C ALA A 75 13.56 -11.42 -4.07
N CYS A 76 14.85 -11.08 -4.18
CA CYS A 76 15.56 -10.23 -3.22
C CYS A 76 15.02 -8.79 -3.13
N GLU A 77 14.38 -8.26 -4.17
CA GLU A 77 13.76 -6.92 -4.14
C GLU A 77 12.53 -6.87 -3.22
N ARG A 78 12.04 -8.02 -2.74
CA ARG A 78 10.77 -8.18 -2.03
C ARG A 78 10.86 -8.81 -0.64
N GLY A 79 12.04 -9.05 -0.09
CA GLY A 79 12.19 -9.69 1.22
C GLY A 79 11.39 -9.02 2.34
N THR A 80 11.25 -7.69 2.30
CA THR A 80 10.39 -6.95 3.23
C THR A 80 8.92 -7.28 3.01
N ASN A 81 8.46 -7.40 1.76
CA ASN A 81 7.07 -7.70 1.42
C ASN A 81 6.68 -9.12 1.88
N GLU A 82 7.60 -10.08 1.78
CA GLU A 82 7.34 -11.45 2.27
C GLU A 82 7.08 -11.49 3.77
N ASN A 83 7.89 -10.80 4.56
CA ASN A 83 7.69 -10.71 6.01
C ASN A 83 6.36 -10.04 6.36
N ILE A 84 6.03 -8.94 5.70
CA ILE A 84 4.74 -8.25 5.87
C ILE A 84 3.58 -9.17 5.50
N ASN A 85 3.67 -9.88 4.38
CA ASN A 85 2.64 -10.83 3.97
C ASN A 85 2.45 -11.95 4.99
N GLN A 86 3.52 -12.46 5.62
CA GLN A 86 3.42 -13.42 6.70
C GLN A 86 2.68 -12.84 7.92
N MET A 87 2.95 -11.59 8.27
CA MET A 87 2.23 -10.91 9.36
C MET A 87 0.76 -10.71 9.04
N ILE A 88 0.42 -10.30 7.82
CA ILE A 88 -0.97 -10.16 7.35
C ILE A 88 -1.69 -11.50 7.41
N ARG A 89 -1.03 -12.60 7.05
CA ARG A 89 -1.59 -13.97 7.13
C ARG A 89 -1.93 -14.43 8.53
N ARG A 90 -1.39 -13.82 9.57
CA ARG A 90 -1.83 -14.08 10.96
C ARG A 90 -3.25 -13.57 11.21
N LYS A 91 -3.68 -12.54 10.50
CA LYS A 91 -5.05 -11.99 10.58
C LYS A 91 -5.96 -12.58 9.51
N PHE A 92 -5.41 -12.82 8.32
CA PHE A 92 -6.11 -13.37 7.17
C PHE A 92 -5.35 -14.58 6.64
N PRO A 93 -5.60 -15.79 7.18
CA PRO A 93 -4.94 -17.02 6.74
C PRO A 93 -5.19 -17.33 5.26
N LYS A 94 -4.38 -18.21 4.67
CA LYS A 94 -4.64 -18.74 3.32
C LYS A 94 -6.06 -19.33 3.26
N GLY A 95 -6.77 -19.03 2.16
CA GLY A 95 -8.16 -19.49 1.98
C GLY A 95 -9.21 -18.58 2.61
N THR A 96 -8.81 -17.45 3.23
CA THR A 96 -9.76 -16.45 3.70
C THR A 96 -10.62 -15.94 2.54
N ASP A 97 -11.94 -16.04 2.70
CA ASP A 97 -12.89 -15.45 1.77
C ASP A 97 -13.03 -13.94 2.04
N PHE A 98 -12.31 -13.15 1.24
CA PHE A 98 -12.28 -11.70 1.43
C PHE A 98 -13.62 -11.03 1.16
N ASP A 99 -14.57 -11.67 0.48
CA ASP A 99 -15.92 -11.11 0.30
C ASP A 99 -16.65 -10.98 1.64
N LYS A 100 -16.35 -11.89 2.57
CA LYS A 100 -16.92 -11.89 3.92
C LYS A 100 -16.18 -11.00 4.92
N VAL A 101 -14.98 -10.55 4.58
CA VAL A 101 -14.18 -9.68 5.46
C VAL A 101 -14.74 -8.27 5.44
N LYS A 102 -15.10 -7.75 6.62
CA LYS A 102 -15.65 -6.39 6.77
C LYS A 102 -14.52 -5.34 6.67
N PRO A 103 -14.81 -4.13 6.16
CA PRO A 103 -13.84 -3.03 6.13
C PRO A 103 -13.22 -2.72 7.50
N ALA A 104 -13.97 -2.86 8.59
CA ALA A 104 -13.48 -2.67 9.95
C ALA A 104 -12.39 -3.68 10.33
N GLU A 105 -12.47 -4.94 9.86
CA GLU A 105 -11.47 -5.98 10.11
C GLU A 105 -10.17 -5.66 9.35
N VAL A 106 -10.27 -5.17 8.12
CA VAL A 106 -9.12 -4.72 7.33
C VAL A 106 -8.42 -3.56 8.03
N LYS A 107 -9.19 -2.58 8.52
CA LYS A 107 -8.64 -1.43 9.26
C LYS A 107 -8.01 -1.83 10.58
N ALA A 108 -8.59 -2.77 11.31
CA ALA A 108 -8.03 -3.31 12.54
C ALA A 108 -6.70 -4.02 12.30
N ALA A 109 -6.59 -4.81 11.22
CA ALA A 109 -5.35 -5.47 10.81
C ALA A 109 -4.26 -4.46 10.43
N GLU A 110 -4.60 -3.43 9.66
CA GLU A 110 -3.70 -2.33 9.31
C GLU A 110 -3.16 -1.62 10.55
N THR A 111 -4.05 -1.27 11.48
CA THR A 111 -3.69 -0.60 12.74
C THR A 111 -2.78 -1.47 13.60
N TRP A 112 -3.13 -2.75 13.76
CA TRP A 112 -2.29 -3.70 14.51
C TRP A 112 -0.88 -3.79 13.89
N LEU A 113 -0.80 -3.95 12.57
CA LEU A 113 0.46 -4.10 11.85
C LEU A 113 1.36 -2.86 11.99
N ASN A 114 0.76 -1.67 11.91
CA ASN A 114 1.48 -0.40 11.99
C ASN A 114 1.87 0.00 13.41
N ASN A 115 1.18 -0.52 14.41
CA ASN A 115 1.52 -0.30 15.82
C ASN A 115 2.50 -1.36 16.36
N TYR A 116 2.78 -2.41 15.60
CA TYR A 116 3.71 -3.44 16.03
C TYR A 116 5.15 -2.90 16.08
N PRO A 117 5.87 -3.05 17.22
CA PRO A 117 7.25 -2.57 17.33
C PRO A 117 8.18 -3.30 16.36
N ARG A 118 9.03 -2.57 15.67
CA ARG A 118 9.95 -3.13 14.67
C ARG A 118 11.40 -2.87 15.05
N GLY A 119 12.20 -3.92 15.14
CA GLY A 119 13.63 -3.81 15.48
C GLY A 119 14.39 -2.90 14.53
N ILE A 120 14.10 -2.95 13.23
CA ILE A 120 14.70 -2.07 12.20
C ILE A 120 14.40 -0.57 12.42
N LEU A 121 13.37 -0.24 13.19
CA LEU A 121 13.00 1.13 13.55
C LEU A 121 13.40 1.48 15.00
N GLY A 122 14.34 0.73 15.60
CA GLY A 122 14.70 0.91 17.00
C GLY A 122 13.54 0.62 17.93
N PHE A 123 12.75 -0.41 17.64
CA PHE A 123 11.52 -0.80 18.36
C PHE A 123 10.38 0.22 18.34
N ARG A 124 10.48 1.25 17.52
CA ARG A 124 9.36 2.17 17.25
C ARG A 124 8.32 1.52 16.35
N SER A 125 7.09 1.99 16.42
CA SER A 125 6.03 1.57 15.50
C SER A 125 6.18 2.22 14.11
N ALA A 126 5.70 1.53 13.10
CA ALA A 126 5.68 2.07 11.73
C ALA A 126 4.78 3.31 11.63
N ALA A 127 3.66 3.33 12.37
CA ALA A 127 2.76 4.49 12.44
C ALA A 127 3.46 5.74 12.95
N SER A 128 4.21 5.62 14.05
CA SER A 128 4.99 6.75 14.62
C SER A 128 6.04 7.25 13.62
N ALA A 129 6.81 6.35 13.04
CA ALA A 129 7.84 6.72 12.06
C ALA A 129 7.23 7.38 10.80
N PHE A 130 6.06 6.94 10.37
CA PHE A 130 5.37 7.54 9.23
C PHE A 130 4.84 8.94 9.55
N SER A 131 4.17 9.13 10.69
CA SER A 131 3.65 10.43 11.12
C SER A 131 4.75 11.48 11.20
N GLU A 132 5.90 11.11 11.77
CA GLU A 132 7.08 11.98 11.83
C GLU A 132 7.61 12.33 10.43
N ALA A 133 7.76 11.32 9.55
CA ALA A 133 8.31 11.51 8.21
C ALA A 133 7.44 12.40 7.31
N VAL A 134 6.13 12.37 7.49
CA VAL A 134 5.20 13.20 6.70
C VAL A 134 4.88 14.54 7.35
N GLY A 135 5.39 14.80 8.56
CA GLY A 135 5.14 16.03 9.32
C GLY A 135 3.70 16.12 9.84
N LEU A 136 3.04 14.99 10.01
CA LEU A 136 1.75 14.92 10.69
C LEU A 136 2.02 14.86 12.20
N ALA A 137 1.31 15.68 12.96
CA ALA A 137 1.36 15.57 14.43
C ALA A 137 0.96 14.14 14.86
N ALA A 138 1.70 13.60 15.76
CA ALA A 138 1.42 12.28 16.31
C ALA A 138 0.10 12.28 17.08
#